data_88e72312ed960e139264b6847f6b9895
#
_entry.id   88e72312ed960e139264b6847f6b9895
#
_cell.length_a   1.000
_cell.length_b   1.000
_cell.length_c   1.000
_cell.angle_alpha   90.00
_cell.angle_beta   90.00
_cell.angle_gamma   90.00
#
_symmetry.space_group_name_H-M   'P 1'
#
loop_
_entity.id
_entity.type
_entity.pdbx_description
1 polymer ?
#
loop_
_entity_poly.entity_id
_entity_poly.type
_entity_poly.pdbx_seq_one_letter_code
_entity_poly.pdbx_strand_id
1 'polypeptide(L)'
;MLIVEDNKILLADLTNFFNEQEFLVESAEDFLHAREKIALYQYDIVILDLGLPDGNGMELIPIIRRQSSDTIIIILTARDAVEDKVRGLELGADDYLTKPFHQAELNARVRSQLRRKKFNGKNELVFNEIKVDLEAARVFVNGAGLNLTRKEYDLLLYFLYNQNRLLTKESIAEHLWGDHVDQSDHFDFIYNHIKNLRKKIMAAGGNNYIKAMYGMGYKFTEDI
;
A
#
# COMPACT_ATOMS: atom_id res chain seq x y z
N MET A 1 1.43 4.91 0.39
CA MET A 1 1.26 5.55 -0.93
C MET A 1 2.13 6.79 -1.00
N LEU A 2 2.80 7.07 -2.12
CA LEU A 2 3.50 8.33 -2.36
C LEU A 2 2.74 9.12 -3.44
N ILE A 3 2.51 10.42 -3.22
CA ILE A 3 1.95 11.35 -4.21
C ILE A 3 3.03 12.37 -4.56
N VAL A 4 3.38 12.45 -5.84
CA VAL A 4 4.39 13.38 -6.38
C VAL A 4 3.67 14.41 -7.26
N GLU A 5 3.59 15.66 -6.80
CA GLU A 5 2.78 16.71 -7.42
C GLU A 5 3.31 18.08 -6.98
N ASP A 6 3.61 18.98 -7.90
CA ASP A 6 4.15 20.31 -7.60
C ASP A 6 3.07 21.34 -7.25
N ASN A 7 1.84 21.12 -7.71
CA ASN A 7 0.71 21.97 -7.35
C ASN A 7 0.28 21.68 -5.91
N LYS A 8 0.67 22.56 -4.97
CA LYS A 8 0.42 22.39 -3.53
C LYS A 8 -1.07 22.23 -3.17
N ILE A 9 -1.97 22.89 -3.89
CA ILE A 9 -3.41 22.77 -3.64
C ILE A 9 -3.87 21.37 -4.01
N LEU A 10 -3.55 20.91 -5.21
CA LEU A 10 -3.92 19.58 -5.67
C LEU A 10 -3.28 18.49 -4.79
N LEU A 11 -2.00 18.68 -4.41
CA LEU A 11 -1.30 17.76 -3.51
C LEU A 11 -1.99 17.62 -2.16
N ALA A 12 -2.37 18.76 -1.56
CA ALA A 12 -3.11 18.78 -0.29
C ALA A 12 -4.49 18.11 -0.42
N ASP A 13 -5.23 18.41 -1.49
CA ASP A 13 -6.55 17.83 -1.76
C ASP A 13 -6.47 16.32 -1.96
N LEU A 14 -5.49 15.82 -2.71
CA LEU A 14 -5.29 14.39 -2.92
C LEU A 14 -4.83 13.69 -1.64
N THR A 15 -3.93 14.32 -0.88
CA THR A 15 -3.46 13.78 0.40
C THR A 15 -4.62 13.62 1.38
N ASN A 16 -5.44 14.65 1.53
CA ASN A 16 -6.62 14.61 2.40
C ASN A 16 -7.61 13.54 1.92
N PHE A 17 -7.93 13.53 0.63
CA PHE A 17 -8.85 12.56 0.05
C PHE A 17 -8.40 11.12 0.29
N PHE A 18 -7.13 10.78 0.02
CA PHE A 18 -6.64 9.42 0.20
C PHE A 18 -6.45 9.05 1.68
N ASN A 19 -6.15 10.02 2.56
CA ASN A 19 -6.18 9.78 4.01
C ASN A 19 -7.59 9.43 4.50
N GLU A 20 -8.64 10.11 3.99
CA GLU A 20 -10.04 9.76 4.27
C GLU A 20 -10.43 8.38 3.70
N GLN A 21 -9.81 7.97 2.59
CA GLN A 21 -9.94 6.62 2.03
C GLN A 21 -9.05 5.60 2.75
N GLU A 22 -8.44 6.01 3.87
CA GLU A 22 -7.65 5.18 4.78
C GLU A 22 -6.32 4.67 4.18
N PHE A 23 -5.76 5.38 3.19
CA PHE A 23 -4.40 5.16 2.75
C PHE A 23 -3.43 5.90 3.67
N LEU A 24 -2.28 5.30 3.95
CA LEU A 24 -1.14 6.02 4.50
C LEU A 24 -0.48 6.80 3.35
N VAL A 25 -0.53 8.12 3.41
CA VAL A 25 -0.08 8.98 2.31
C VAL A 25 1.15 9.77 2.72
N GLU A 26 2.19 9.67 1.91
CA GLU A 26 3.31 10.60 1.89
C GLU A 26 3.29 11.42 0.60
N SER A 27 3.91 12.59 0.63
CA SER A 27 3.92 13.53 -0.48
C SER A 27 5.32 14.02 -0.82
N ALA A 28 5.55 14.37 -2.09
CA ALA A 28 6.72 15.09 -2.56
C ALA A 28 6.28 16.18 -3.55
N GLU A 29 6.86 17.37 -3.45
CA GLU A 29 6.49 18.53 -4.28
C GLU A 29 7.39 18.68 -5.52
N ASP A 30 8.47 17.90 -5.62
CA ASP A 30 9.45 17.98 -6.68
C ASP A 30 10.15 16.64 -6.92
N PHE A 31 10.96 16.60 -7.99
CA PHE A 31 11.70 15.42 -8.42
C PHE A 31 12.74 14.95 -7.39
N LEU A 32 13.51 15.87 -6.79
CA LEU A 32 14.57 15.52 -5.85
C LEU A 32 14.01 14.88 -4.59
N HIS A 33 13.01 15.50 -3.96
CA HIS A 33 12.35 14.93 -2.78
C HIS A 33 11.68 13.58 -3.08
N ALA A 34 11.02 13.47 -4.25
CA ALA A 34 10.43 12.19 -4.67
C ALA A 34 11.49 11.10 -4.82
N ARG A 35 12.63 11.42 -5.46
CA ARG A 35 13.74 10.48 -5.66
C ARG A 35 14.36 10.03 -4.32
N GLU A 36 14.53 10.95 -3.37
CA GLU A 36 15.04 10.63 -2.03
C GLU A 36 14.10 9.68 -1.30
N LYS A 37 12.80 9.98 -1.28
CA LYS A 37 11.78 9.12 -0.65
C LYS A 37 11.73 7.74 -1.30
N ILE A 38 11.74 7.67 -2.62
CA ILE A 38 11.78 6.40 -3.36
C ILE A 38 13.04 5.60 -3.00
N ALA A 39 14.20 6.25 -2.81
CA ALA A 39 15.43 5.56 -2.45
C ALA A 39 15.41 4.97 -1.04
N LEU A 40 14.71 5.61 -0.11
CA LEU A 40 14.66 5.23 1.31
C LEU A 40 13.52 4.26 1.63
N TYR A 41 12.37 4.37 0.95
CA TYR A 41 11.14 3.67 1.30
C TYR A 41 10.55 2.90 0.11
N GLN A 42 9.82 1.83 0.41
CA GLN A 42 9.02 1.10 -0.56
C GLN A 42 7.56 1.50 -0.45
N TYR A 43 6.97 1.90 -1.57
CA TYR A 43 5.56 2.27 -1.66
C TYR A 43 4.76 1.22 -2.42
N ASP A 44 3.55 0.93 -1.95
CA ASP A 44 2.61 0.09 -2.71
C ASP A 44 2.12 0.79 -3.97
N ILE A 45 1.95 2.12 -3.88
CA ILE A 45 1.41 2.96 -4.94
C ILE A 45 2.22 4.25 -5.02
N VAL A 46 2.52 4.68 -6.24
CA VAL A 46 3.04 6.02 -6.53
C VAL A 46 2.10 6.69 -7.53
N ILE A 47 1.53 7.83 -7.14
CA ILE A 47 0.83 8.75 -8.05
C ILE A 47 1.83 9.80 -8.45
N LEU A 48 2.06 9.97 -9.75
CA LEU A 48 3.21 10.69 -10.28
C LEU A 48 2.80 11.73 -11.32
N ASP A 49 2.98 13.01 -11.02
CA ASP A 49 3.00 14.03 -12.08
C ASP A 49 4.33 13.99 -12.85
N LEU A 50 4.24 14.24 -14.14
CA LEU A 50 5.41 14.30 -15.03
C LEU A 50 6.03 15.71 -15.08
N GLY A 51 5.23 16.73 -14.82
CA GLY A 51 5.61 18.15 -14.95
C GLY A 51 6.20 18.73 -13.67
N LEU A 52 7.27 18.14 -13.15
CA LEU A 52 7.92 18.63 -11.93
C LEU A 52 8.86 19.82 -12.21
N PRO A 53 9.01 20.76 -11.26
CA PRO A 53 9.78 22.00 -11.49
C PRO A 53 11.27 21.79 -11.69
N ASP A 54 11.83 20.72 -11.14
CA ASP A 54 13.27 20.42 -11.11
C ASP A 54 13.66 19.16 -11.92
N GLY A 55 12.70 18.54 -12.63
CA GLY A 55 12.99 17.35 -13.42
C GLY A 55 11.78 16.77 -14.15
N ASN A 56 12.03 15.72 -14.94
CA ASN A 56 10.96 15.00 -15.62
C ASN A 56 10.52 13.79 -14.81
N GLY A 57 9.27 13.79 -14.32
CA GLY A 57 8.71 12.68 -13.53
C GLY A 57 8.83 11.32 -14.22
N MET A 58 8.87 11.24 -15.55
CA MET A 58 9.09 9.98 -16.28
C MET A 58 10.40 9.27 -15.87
N GLU A 59 11.42 10.01 -15.45
CA GLU A 59 12.70 9.43 -15.04
C GLU A 59 12.63 8.72 -13.69
N LEU A 60 11.61 8.99 -12.88
CA LEU A 60 11.36 8.27 -11.62
C LEU A 60 10.83 6.85 -11.87
N ILE A 61 10.12 6.60 -12.98
CA ILE A 61 9.51 5.30 -13.27
C ILE A 61 10.55 4.17 -13.28
N PRO A 62 11.66 4.25 -14.05
CA PRO A 62 12.68 3.20 -14.03
C PRO A 62 13.41 3.10 -12.69
N ILE A 63 13.47 4.16 -11.87
CA ILE A 63 14.04 4.12 -10.53
C ILE A 63 13.14 3.28 -9.63
N ILE A 64 11.85 3.56 -9.61
CA ILE A 64 10.84 2.80 -8.85
C ILE A 64 10.88 1.32 -9.29
N ARG A 65 10.89 1.04 -10.60
CA ARG A 65 10.88 -0.34 -11.12
C ARG A 65 12.12 -1.14 -10.75
N ARG A 66 13.29 -0.51 -10.66
CA ARG A 66 14.52 -1.18 -10.19
C ARG A 66 14.45 -1.55 -8.72
N GLN A 67 13.76 -0.77 -7.91
CA GLN A 67 13.62 -1.02 -6.47
C GLN A 67 12.49 -2.03 -6.18
N SER A 68 11.38 -1.93 -6.88
CA SER A 68 10.22 -2.81 -6.72
C SER A 68 9.43 -2.96 -8.02
N SER A 69 9.28 -4.19 -8.50
CA SER A 69 8.38 -4.53 -9.61
C SER A 69 6.90 -4.42 -9.22
N ASP A 70 6.61 -4.50 -7.92
CA ASP A 70 5.24 -4.62 -7.39
C ASP A 70 4.61 -3.27 -7.06
N THR A 71 5.38 -2.19 -6.99
CA THR A 71 4.84 -0.84 -6.83
C THR A 71 3.91 -0.49 -7.99
N ILE A 72 2.72 -0.02 -7.69
CA ILE A 72 1.76 0.47 -8.68
C ILE A 72 2.13 1.91 -9.01
N ILE A 73 2.31 2.23 -10.29
CA ILE A 73 2.63 3.58 -10.75
C ILE A 73 1.46 4.09 -11.59
N ILE A 74 0.80 5.15 -11.14
CA ILE A 74 -0.25 5.86 -11.89
C ILE A 74 0.27 7.25 -12.25
N ILE A 75 0.41 7.52 -13.53
CA ILE A 75 0.79 8.84 -14.03
C ILE A 75 -0.44 9.75 -13.99
N LEU A 76 -0.26 10.95 -13.44
CA LEU A 76 -1.30 11.96 -13.28
C LEU A 76 -0.78 13.31 -13.78
N THR A 77 -1.11 13.70 -15.02
CA THR A 77 -0.46 14.86 -15.66
C THR A 77 -1.37 15.57 -16.65
N ALA A 78 -1.05 16.84 -16.94
CA ALA A 78 -1.72 17.62 -17.97
C ALA A 78 -1.31 17.24 -19.41
N ARG A 79 -0.26 16.42 -19.58
CA ARG A 79 0.18 15.96 -20.90
C ARG A 79 -0.79 14.88 -21.40
N ASP A 80 -1.47 15.17 -22.51
CA ASP A 80 -2.46 14.26 -23.12
C ASP A 80 -1.99 13.66 -24.44
N ALA A 81 -0.80 14.02 -24.91
CA ALA A 81 -0.21 13.47 -26.12
C ALA A 81 -0.14 11.94 -26.05
N VAL A 82 -0.54 11.28 -27.13
CA VAL A 82 -0.54 9.81 -27.21
C VAL A 82 0.86 9.26 -27.01
N GLU A 83 1.87 9.95 -27.53
CA GLU A 83 3.28 9.59 -27.40
C GLU A 83 3.75 9.55 -25.94
N ASP A 84 3.34 10.53 -25.12
CA ASP A 84 3.68 10.58 -23.69
C ASP A 84 2.99 9.44 -22.92
N LYS A 85 1.74 9.12 -23.26
CA LYS A 85 1.00 7.98 -22.67
C LYS A 85 1.67 6.65 -22.98
N VAL A 86 1.98 6.43 -24.27
CA VAL A 86 2.67 5.20 -24.71
C VAL A 86 4.01 5.07 -24.02
N ARG A 87 4.83 6.13 -24.02
CA ARG A 87 6.15 6.14 -23.39
C ARG A 87 6.08 5.85 -21.87
N GLY A 88 5.12 6.46 -21.16
CA GLY A 88 4.94 6.23 -19.73
C GLY A 88 4.62 4.76 -19.43
N LEU A 89 3.73 4.15 -20.22
CA LEU A 89 3.37 2.74 -20.08
C LEU A 89 4.53 1.80 -20.46
N GLU A 90 5.28 2.11 -21.53
CA GLU A 90 6.48 1.36 -21.94
C GLU A 90 7.59 1.40 -20.88
N LEU A 91 7.74 2.52 -20.17
CA LEU A 91 8.67 2.67 -19.05
C LEU A 91 8.22 1.88 -17.81
N GLY A 92 6.98 1.38 -17.81
CA GLY A 92 6.46 0.50 -16.78
C GLY A 92 5.41 1.13 -15.87
N ALA A 93 4.80 2.26 -16.22
CA ALA A 93 3.61 2.73 -15.50
C ALA A 93 2.45 1.74 -15.68
N ASP A 94 1.61 1.61 -14.66
CA ASP A 94 0.46 0.68 -14.66
C ASP A 94 -0.82 1.34 -15.19
N ASP A 95 -0.91 2.67 -15.09
CA ASP A 95 -2.04 3.44 -15.60
C ASP A 95 -1.65 4.90 -15.85
N TYR A 96 -2.51 5.61 -16.56
CA TYR A 96 -2.32 7.00 -16.96
C TYR A 96 -3.65 7.75 -16.87
N LEU A 97 -3.69 8.88 -16.18
CA LEU A 97 -4.86 9.72 -16.03
C LEU A 97 -4.52 11.19 -16.34
N THR A 98 -5.29 11.79 -17.25
CA THR A 98 -5.08 13.18 -17.64
C THR A 98 -5.81 14.16 -16.73
N LYS A 99 -5.18 15.29 -16.43
CA LYS A 99 -5.81 16.45 -15.76
C LYS A 99 -6.62 17.25 -16.81
N PRO A 100 -7.84 17.74 -16.46
CA PRO A 100 -8.53 17.61 -15.17
C PRO A 100 -9.22 16.25 -15.01
N PHE A 101 -9.33 15.75 -13.78
CA PHE A 101 -9.96 14.48 -13.43
C PHE A 101 -10.84 14.62 -12.19
N HIS A 102 -11.67 13.62 -11.93
CA HIS A 102 -12.40 13.48 -10.68
C HIS A 102 -11.65 12.57 -9.70
N GLN A 103 -11.57 12.96 -8.43
CA GLN A 103 -10.92 12.14 -7.38
C GLN A 103 -11.53 10.74 -7.30
N ALA A 104 -12.85 10.61 -7.52
CA ALA A 104 -13.52 9.31 -7.58
C ALA A 104 -12.99 8.41 -8.71
N GLU A 105 -12.64 8.99 -9.88
CA GLU A 105 -12.03 8.24 -11.00
C GLU A 105 -10.64 7.75 -10.62
N LEU A 106 -9.81 8.63 -10.07
CA LEU A 106 -8.47 8.27 -9.62
C LEU A 106 -8.53 7.15 -8.58
N ASN A 107 -9.42 7.24 -7.59
CA ASN A 107 -9.59 6.21 -6.57
C ASN A 107 -10.04 4.87 -7.18
N ALA A 108 -10.97 4.89 -8.13
CA ALA A 108 -11.40 3.68 -8.83
C ALA A 108 -10.25 3.00 -9.58
N ARG A 109 -9.36 3.77 -10.22
CA ARG A 109 -8.16 3.28 -10.88
C ARG A 109 -7.14 2.71 -9.88
N VAL A 110 -6.86 3.44 -8.79
CA VAL A 110 -6.01 2.97 -7.68
C VAL A 110 -6.49 1.61 -7.16
N ARG A 111 -7.78 1.50 -6.82
CA ARG A 111 -8.36 0.24 -6.34
C ARG A 111 -8.33 -0.87 -7.39
N SER A 112 -8.53 -0.54 -8.67
CA SER A 112 -8.45 -1.50 -9.77
C SER A 112 -7.03 -2.06 -9.94
N GLN A 113 -6.00 -1.21 -9.88
CA GLN A 113 -4.61 -1.64 -10.00
C GLN A 113 -4.15 -2.45 -8.79
N LEU A 114 -4.54 -2.05 -7.57
CA LEU A 114 -4.31 -2.84 -6.36
C LEU A 114 -4.90 -4.25 -6.49
N ARG A 115 -6.14 -4.36 -6.97
CA ARG A 115 -6.80 -5.63 -7.22
C ARG A 115 -6.06 -6.47 -8.26
N ARG A 116 -5.62 -5.87 -9.37
CA ARG A 116 -4.88 -6.59 -10.43
C ARG A 116 -3.55 -7.13 -9.94
N LYS A 117 -2.74 -6.29 -9.30
CA LYS A 117 -1.38 -6.67 -8.88
C LYS A 117 -1.34 -7.57 -7.66
N LYS A 118 -2.13 -7.26 -6.65
CA LYS A 118 -2.12 -8.01 -5.39
C LYS A 118 -3.03 -9.23 -5.37
N PHE A 119 -4.02 -9.30 -6.28
CA PHE A 119 -5.09 -10.31 -6.21
C PHE A 119 -5.38 -11.06 -7.51
N ASN A 120 -4.52 -10.95 -8.52
CA ASN A 120 -4.78 -11.55 -9.84
C ASN A 120 -6.20 -11.22 -10.38
N GLY A 121 -6.68 -10.01 -10.13
CA GLY A 121 -8.02 -9.55 -10.53
C GLY A 121 -9.18 -10.02 -9.66
N LYS A 122 -8.94 -10.78 -8.59
CA LYS A 122 -10.00 -11.22 -7.67
C LYS A 122 -10.30 -10.16 -6.60
N ASN A 123 -11.56 -10.00 -6.23
CA ASN A 123 -11.98 -9.15 -5.11
C ASN A 123 -11.79 -9.82 -3.75
N GLU A 124 -11.33 -11.07 -3.76
CA GLU A 124 -11.22 -11.90 -2.57
C GLU A 124 -9.78 -12.41 -2.42
N LEU A 125 -9.29 -12.34 -1.20
CA LEU A 125 -8.06 -12.98 -0.80
C LEU A 125 -8.41 -14.16 0.10
N VAL A 126 -7.95 -15.34 -0.31
CA VAL A 126 -8.22 -16.59 0.42
C VAL A 126 -6.89 -17.18 0.86
N PHE A 127 -6.81 -17.47 2.15
CA PHE A 127 -5.71 -18.22 2.76
C PHE A 127 -6.31 -19.22 3.73
N ASN A 128 -6.35 -20.48 3.32
CA ASN A 128 -7.01 -21.55 4.03
C ASN A 128 -8.45 -21.17 4.42
N GLU A 129 -8.78 -21.18 5.70
CA GLU A 129 -10.09 -20.79 6.23
C GLU A 129 -10.31 -19.27 6.32
N ILE A 130 -9.28 -18.46 6.07
CA ILE A 130 -9.38 -16.99 6.11
C ILE A 130 -9.74 -16.50 4.71
N LYS A 131 -10.85 -15.78 4.62
CA LYS A 131 -11.30 -15.11 3.39
C LYS A 131 -11.45 -13.61 3.67
N VAL A 132 -10.85 -12.78 2.83
CA VAL A 132 -10.98 -11.33 2.89
C VAL A 132 -11.69 -10.84 1.64
N ASP A 133 -12.82 -10.19 1.81
CA ASP A 133 -13.47 -9.39 0.78
C ASP A 133 -12.85 -7.99 0.80
N LEU A 134 -12.10 -7.69 -0.24
CA LEU A 134 -11.30 -6.45 -0.31
C LEU A 134 -12.14 -5.24 -0.71
N GLU A 135 -13.26 -5.46 -1.40
CA GLU A 135 -14.17 -4.39 -1.81
C GLU A 135 -15.02 -3.93 -0.62
N ALA A 136 -15.53 -4.89 0.14
CA ALA A 136 -16.32 -4.60 1.33
C ALA A 136 -15.48 -4.39 2.60
N ALA A 137 -14.15 -4.56 2.53
CA ALA A 137 -13.22 -4.58 3.67
C ALA A 137 -13.68 -5.53 4.80
N ARG A 138 -14.16 -6.72 4.43
CA ARG A 138 -14.69 -7.72 5.36
C ARG A 138 -13.80 -8.94 5.42
N VAL A 139 -13.66 -9.49 6.63
CA VAL A 139 -12.90 -10.71 6.88
C VAL A 139 -13.85 -11.80 7.37
N PHE A 140 -13.63 -13.01 6.87
CA PHE A 140 -14.36 -14.20 7.28
C PHE A 140 -13.36 -15.29 7.67
N VAL A 141 -13.68 -16.07 8.68
CA VAL A 141 -12.95 -17.28 9.08
C VAL A 141 -13.95 -18.42 9.16
N ASN A 142 -13.73 -19.50 8.41
CA ASN A 142 -14.70 -20.59 8.25
C ASN A 142 -16.12 -20.11 7.86
N GLY A 143 -16.21 -19.04 7.06
CA GLY A 143 -17.47 -18.44 6.65
C GLY A 143 -18.14 -17.53 7.69
N ALA A 144 -17.64 -17.46 8.92
CA ALA A 144 -18.12 -16.55 9.95
C ALA A 144 -17.43 -15.19 9.83
N GLY A 145 -18.19 -14.09 9.86
CA GLY A 145 -17.65 -12.73 9.80
C GLY A 145 -16.77 -12.43 11.02
N LEU A 146 -15.57 -11.90 10.75
CA LEU A 146 -14.60 -11.51 11.77
C LEU A 146 -14.57 -9.98 11.92
N ASN A 147 -14.90 -9.48 13.11
CA ASN A 147 -14.90 -8.04 13.37
C ASN A 147 -13.50 -7.59 13.81
N LEU A 148 -12.79 -6.92 12.91
CA LEU A 148 -11.46 -6.36 13.13
C LEU A 148 -11.53 -4.84 13.26
N THR A 149 -10.65 -4.27 14.09
CA THR A 149 -10.35 -2.84 14.02
C THR A 149 -9.58 -2.56 12.73
N ARG A 150 -9.50 -1.30 12.33
CA ARG A 150 -8.75 -0.92 11.12
C ARG A 150 -7.31 -1.41 11.17
N LYS A 151 -6.58 -1.17 12.26
CA LYS A 151 -5.19 -1.60 12.42
C LYS A 151 -5.02 -3.13 12.40
N GLU A 152 -5.99 -3.87 12.93
CA GLU A 152 -5.97 -5.33 12.84
C GLU A 152 -6.23 -5.83 11.42
N TYR A 153 -7.10 -5.15 10.67
CA TYR A 153 -7.37 -5.45 9.27
C TYR A 153 -6.14 -5.18 8.40
N ASP A 154 -5.52 -4.00 8.54
CA ASP A 154 -4.31 -3.63 7.81
C ASP A 154 -3.16 -4.59 8.13
N LEU A 155 -3.00 -4.95 9.40
CA LEU A 155 -2.01 -5.92 9.85
C LEU A 155 -2.25 -7.31 9.25
N LEU A 156 -3.51 -7.78 9.20
CA LEU A 156 -3.86 -9.04 8.56
C LEU A 156 -3.53 -9.03 7.07
N LEU A 157 -3.89 -7.96 6.37
CA LEU A 157 -3.55 -7.80 4.95
C LEU A 157 -2.03 -7.80 4.75
N TYR A 158 -1.30 -7.08 5.59
CA TYR A 158 0.17 -7.02 5.49
C TYR A 158 0.80 -8.41 5.66
N PHE A 159 0.31 -9.22 6.59
CA PHE A 159 0.72 -10.60 6.73
C PHE A 159 0.34 -11.48 5.53
N LEU A 160 -0.90 -11.36 5.04
CA LEU A 160 -1.38 -12.14 3.89
C LEU A 160 -0.62 -11.81 2.59
N TYR A 161 -0.11 -10.58 2.44
CA TYR A 161 0.73 -10.20 1.31
C TYR A 161 2.18 -10.64 1.42
N ASN A 162 2.65 -10.87 2.65
CA ASN A 162 4.03 -11.23 2.93
C ASN A 162 4.13 -12.64 3.52
N GLN A 163 3.35 -13.59 2.97
CA GLN A 163 3.38 -14.98 3.42
C GLN A 163 4.80 -15.54 3.34
N ASN A 164 5.16 -16.30 4.37
CA ASN A 164 6.46 -16.95 4.50
C ASN A 164 7.67 -15.99 4.57
N ARG A 165 7.45 -14.69 4.63
CA ARG A 165 8.52 -13.68 4.85
C ARG A 165 8.62 -13.30 6.32
N LEU A 166 9.84 -13.02 6.77
CA LEU A 166 10.07 -12.40 8.07
C LEU A 166 9.73 -10.91 7.98
N LEU A 167 8.81 -10.47 8.82
CA LEU A 167 8.47 -9.06 9.00
C LEU A 167 9.07 -8.59 10.33
N THR A 168 9.95 -7.61 10.27
CA THR A 168 10.53 -7.01 11.48
C THR A 168 9.48 -6.15 12.19
N LYS A 169 9.71 -5.83 13.47
CA LYS A 169 8.81 -4.92 14.20
C LYS A 169 8.81 -3.53 13.56
N GLU A 170 9.96 -3.09 13.09
CA GLU A 170 10.14 -1.82 12.40
C GLU A 170 9.30 -1.78 11.11
N SER A 171 9.37 -2.80 10.27
CA SER A 171 8.59 -2.86 9.03
C SER A 171 7.08 -2.92 9.27
N ILE A 172 6.65 -3.58 10.36
CA ILE A 172 5.24 -3.59 10.77
C ILE A 172 4.81 -2.21 11.29
N ALA A 173 5.66 -1.55 12.10
CA ALA A 173 5.40 -0.20 12.60
C ALA A 173 5.28 0.80 11.46
N GLU A 174 6.25 0.81 10.54
CA GLU A 174 6.25 1.65 9.35
C GLU A 174 5.00 1.44 8.51
N HIS A 175 4.62 0.17 8.26
CA HIS A 175 3.41 -0.14 7.51
C HIS A 175 2.11 0.36 8.17
N LEU A 176 2.02 0.31 9.51
CA LEU A 176 0.80 0.68 10.24
C LEU A 176 0.72 2.18 10.57
N TRP A 177 1.84 2.89 10.74
CA TRP A 177 1.87 4.29 11.23
C TRP A 177 2.71 5.24 10.37
N GLY A 178 3.50 4.76 9.39
CA GLY A 178 4.37 5.58 8.54
C GLY A 178 5.61 6.12 9.24
N ASP A 179 6.24 7.14 8.64
CA ASP A 179 7.50 7.74 9.11
C ASP A 179 7.40 8.49 10.46
N HIS A 180 6.22 8.74 10.98
CA HIS A 180 6.00 9.50 12.23
C HIS A 180 6.14 8.64 13.49
N VAL A 181 6.86 7.53 13.39
CA VAL A 181 7.02 6.56 14.47
C VAL A 181 8.18 6.95 15.37
N ASP A 182 7.91 7.58 16.52
CA ASP A 182 8.83 7.57 17.66
C ASP A 182 8.98 6.12 18.14
N GLN A 183 10.16 5.53 17.91
CA GLN A 183 10.39 4.07 17.88
C GLN A 183 10.14 3.33 19.22
N SER A 184 10.12 4.01 20.36
CA SER A 184 10.09 3.33 21.65
C SER A 184 8.72 2.85 22.11
N ASP A 185 7.65 3.59 21.82
CA ASP A 185 6.30 3.30 22.38
C ASP A 185 5.45 2.38 21.47
N HIS A 186 5.81 2.22 20.18
CA HIS A 186 4.98 1.50 19.22
C HIS A 186 5.16 -0.02 19.23
N PHE A 187 6.26 -0.55 19.73
CA PHE A 187 6.46 -2.01 19.77
C PHE A 187 5.48 -2.73 20.70
N ASP A 188 5.05 -2.11 21.79
CA ASP A 188 4.01 -2.64 22.66
C ASP A 188 2.63 -2.63 21.99
N PHE A 189 2.34 -1.61 21.18
CA PHE A 189 1.10 -1.55 20.39
C PHE A 189 1.07 -2.64 19.32
N ILE A 190 2.20 -2.90 18.61
CA ILE A 190 2.29 -3.99 17.62
C ILE A 190 1.98 -5.33 18.31
N TYR A 191 2.61 -5.59 19.45
CA TYR A 191 2.34 -6.82 20.21
C TYR A 191 0.86 -6.97 20.55
N ASN A 192 0.22 -5.90 21.01
CA ASN A 192 -1.20 -5.91 21.35
C ASN A 192 -2.09 -6.15 20.12
N HIS A 193 -1.82 -5.51 18.98
CA HIS A 193 -2.58 -5.76 17.75
C HIS A 193 -2.41 -7.20 17.26
N ILE A 194 -1.20 -7.74 17.25
CA ILE A 194 -0.93 -9.14 16.88
C ILE A 194 -1.64 -10.11 17.84
N LYS A 195 -1.55 -9.88 19.14
CA LYS A 195 -2.23 -10.69 20.16
C LYS A 195 -3.74 -10.70 19.95
N ASN A 196 -4.33 -9.53 19.72
CA ASN A 196 -5.77 -9.40 19.52
C ASN A 196 -6.20 -10.05 18.19
N LEU A 197 -5.46 -9.84 17.10
CA LEU A 197 -5.72 -10.46 15.82
C LEU A 197 -5.69 -11.98 15.91
N ARG A 198 -4.64 -12.55 16.53
CA ARG A 198 -4.55 -14.00 16.80
C ARG A 198 -5.76 -14.51 17.57
N LYS A 199 -6.09 -13.83 18.68
CA LYS A 199 -7.23 -14.21 19.53
C LYS A 199 -8.54 -14.24 18.74
N LYS A 200 -8.76 -13.24 17.89
CA LYS A 200 -9.98 -13.14 17.09
C LYS A 200 -10.05 -14.25 16.03
N ILE A 201 -8.95 -14.50 15.29
CA ILE A 201 -8.88 -15.57 14.30
C ILE A 201 -9.15 -16.94 14.95
N MET A 202 -8.48 -17.24 16.07
CA MET A 202 -8.66 -18.50 16.78
C MET A 202 -10.06 -18.65 17.38
N ALA A 203 -10.65 -17.57 17.90
CA ALA A 203 -12.01 -17.59 18.43
C ALA A 203 -13.06 -17.87 17.34
N ALA A 204 -12.78 -17.53 16.08
CA ALA A 204 -13.61 -17.85 14.92
C ALA A 204 -13.31 -19.25 14.33
N GLY A 205 -12.50 -20.06 15.02
CA GLY A 205 -12.14 -21.43 14.59
C GLY A 205 -11.00 -21.49 13.57
N GLY A 206 -10.26 -20.39 13.37
CA GLY A 206 -9.07 -20.37 12.54
C GLY A 206 -7.80 -20.80 13.26
N ASN A 207 -6.76 -21.09 12.52
CA ASN A 207 -5.45 -21.47 13.05
C ASN A 207 -4.57 -20.26 13.36
N ASN A 208 -3.54 -20.46 14.20
CA ASN A 208 -2.56 -19.41 14.48
C ASN A 208 -1.44 -19.44 13.43
N TYR A 209 -1.59 -18.66 12.38
CA TYR A 209 -0.60 -18.51 11.30
C TYR A 209 0.49 -17.47 11.61
N ILE A 210 0.27 -16.57 12.57
CA ILE A 210 1.25 -15.54 12.92
C ILE A 210 2.24 -16.12 13.92
N LYS A 211 3.46 -16.44 13.51
CA LYS A 211 4.51 -17.00 14.38
C LYS A 211 5.48 -15.90 14.80
N ALA A 212 5.84 -15.88 16.08
CA ALA A 212 6.89 -14.99 16.58
C ALA A 212 8.26 -15.61 16.29
N MET A 213 9.14 -14.84 15.65
CA MET A 213 10.54 -15.18 15.42
C MET A 213 11.37 -14.43 16.45
N TYR A 214 11.88 -15.15 17.43
CA TYR A 214 12.55 -14.55 18.61
C TYR A 214 13.64 -13.55 18.21
N GLY A 215 13.56 -12.33 18.75
CA GLY A 215 14.51 -11.24 18.47
C GLY A 215 14.44 -10.61 17.06
N MET A 216 13.65 -11.19 16.11
CA MET A 216 13.65 -10.74 14.71
C MET A 216 12.31 -10.14 14.25
N GLY A 217 11.18 -10.62 14.79
CA GLY A 217 9.85 -10.13 14.35
C GLY A 217 8.81 -11.22 14.24
N TYR A 218 8.01 -11.21 13.17
CA TYR A 218 6.90 -12.13 12.97
C TYR A 218 6.89 -12.70 11.54
N LYS A 219 6.34 -13.89 11.40
CA LYS A 219 6.16 -14.58 10.13
C LYS A 219 4.74 -15.10 10.02
N PHE A 220 4.08 -14.93 8.89
CA PHE A 220 2.79 -15.53 8.60
C PHE A 220 2.99 -16.79 7.77
N THR A 221 2.70 -17.96 8.34
CA THR A 221 3.04 -19.24 7.73
C THR A 221 2.14 -20.37 8.24
N GLU A 222 1.97 -21.39 7.39
CA GLU A 222 1.35 -22.67 7.78
C GLU A 222 2.32 -23.56 8.54
N ASP A 223 3.63 -23.36 8.37
CA ASP A 223 4.64 -24.20 9.01
C ASP A 223 4.57 -24.11 10.53
N ILE A 224 4.58 -25.27 11.19
CA ILE A 224 4.56 -25.43 12.64
C ILE A 224 5.94 -25.17 13.25
#